data_06a6ead08df962b256aad1b116f1916b
#
_entry.id   06a6ead08df962b256aad1b116f1916b
#
_cell.length_a   1.000
_cell.length_b   1.000
_cell.length_c   1.000
_cell.angle_alpha   90.00
_cell.angle_beta   90.00
_cell.angle_gamma   90.00
#
_symmetry.space_group_name_H-M   'P 1'
#
loop_
_entity.id
_entity.type
_entity.pdbx_description
1 polymer ?
#
loop_
_entity_poly.entity_id
_entity_poly.type
_entity_poly.pdbx_seq_one_letter_code
_entity_poly.pdbx_strand_id
1 'polypeptide(L)'
;MLNDINGYTRTCGLIGNPVEHTLSPVIHNTLSMVLGKNLAYVPFHVENGRLEDAVKGAFALNLLGLNVTVPYKSDVIPDLTDIDPLAENIGAVNTLVRTETGYKGYNTDMPGLYRAMCEDGVKVKGEKVLILGAGGVARAVAMLLLDKGAREAILLNR
;
A
#
# COMPACT_ATOMS: atom_id res chain seq x y z
N MET A 1 -18.39 -17.71 8.87
CA MET A 1 -18.42 -17.20 10.24
C MET A 1 -17.29 -16.21 10.39
N LEU A 2 -17.51 -15.04 10.96
CA LEU A 2 -16.42 -14.15 11.35
C LEU A 2 -15.52 -14.91 12.33
N ASN A 3 -14.19 -14.75 12.24
CA ASN A 3 -13.30 -15.27 13.27
C ASN A 3 -13.81 -14.80 14.63
N ASP A 4 -13.86 -15.70 15.60
CA ASP A 4 -14.21 -15.32 16.97
C ASP A 4 -13.14 -14.37 17.51
N ILE A 5 -13.46 -13.09 17.56
CA ILE A 5 -12.56 -12.05 18.09
C ILE A 5 -12.43 -12.28 19.61
N ASN A 6 -11.19 -12.43 20.06
CA ASN A 6 -10.85 -12.66 21.47
C ASN A 6 -9.54 -11.95 21.84
N GLY A 7 -9.07 -12.09 23.08
CA GLY A 7 -7.87 -11.42 23.58
C GLY A 7 -6.54 -11.79 22.87
N TYR A 8 -6.54 -12.81 22.02
CA TYR A 8 -5.39 -13.21 21.20
C TYR A 8 -5.48 -12.74 19.76
N THR A 9 -6.60 -12.09 19.37
CA THR A 9 -6.78 -11.61 17.99
C THR A 9 -5.78 -10.50 17.68
N ARG A 10 -4.97 -10.71 16.65
CA ARG A 10 -4.07 -9.68 16.11
C ARG A 10 -4.84 -8.76 15.18
N THR A 11 -4.52 -7.48 15.19
CA THR A 11 -5.22 -6.47 14.38
C THR A 11 -4.29 -5.84 13.36
N CYS A 12 -4.82 -5.63 12.17
CA CYS A 12 -4.24 -4.78 11.13
C CYS A 12 -5.37 -4.03 10.42
N GLY A 13 -5.05 -3.14 9.51
CA GLY A 13 -6.11 -2.40 8.83
C GLY A 13 -5.67 -1.53 7.67
N LEU A 14 -6.58 -0.67 7.25
CA LEU A 14 -6.37 0.33 6.22
C LEU A 14 -6.62 1.71 6.82
N ILE A 15 -5.71 2.65 6.60
CA ILE A 15 -5.91 4.07 6.87
C ILE A 15 -6.09 4.84 5.58
N GLY A 16 -7.01 5.79 5.57
CA GLY A 16 -7.32 6.64 4.42
C GLY A 16 -8.48 7.60 4.70
N ASN A 17 -8.85 8.39 3.68
CA ASN A 17 -10.01 9.28 3.74
C ASN A 17 -10.47 9.58 2.29
N PRO A 18 -11.64 9.05 1.84
CA PRO A 18 -12.56 8.13 2.53
C PRO A 18 -12.12 6.65 2.51
N VAL A 19 -12.71 5.79 3.35
CA VAL A 19 -12.44 4.35 3.42
C VAL A 19 -13.69 3.47 3.28
N GLU A 20 -14.87 4.04 3.17
CA GLU A 20 -16.16 3.35 3.23
C GLU A 20 -16.36 2.33 2.09
N HIS A 21 -15.76 2.57 0.93
CA HIS A 21 -15.92 1.74 -0.27
C HIS A 21 -14.83 0.67 -0.42
N THR A 22 -13.95 0.52 0.58
CA THR A 22 -12.85 -0.44 0.50
C THR A 22 -13.32 -1.89 0.56
N LEU A 23 -12.75 -2.72 -0.32
CA LEU A 23 -12.93 -4.17 -0.28
C LEU A 23 -11.86 -4.89 0.54
N SER A 24 -10.85 -4.17 1.01
CA SER A 24 -9.72 -4.74 1.77
C SER A 24 -10.16 -5.58 2.98
N PRO A 25 -11.15 -5.16 3.81
CA PRO A 25 -11.60 -5.98 4.93
C PRO A 25 -12.16 -7.33 4.50
N VAL A 26 -12.91 -7.39 3.41
CA VAL A 26 -13.45 -8.65 2.88
C VAL A 26 -12.32 -9.57 2.46
N ILE A 27 -11.34 -9.05 1.71
CA ILE A 27 -10.19 -9.82 1.21
C ILE A 27 -9.35 -10.35 2.37
N HIS A 28 -8.89 -9.47 3.26
CA HIS A 28 -7.96 -9.86 4.33
C HIS A 28 -8.60 -10.74 5.41
N ASN A 29 -9.85 -10.47 5.78
CA ASN A 29 -10.54 -11.32 6.76
C ASN A 29 -10.87 -12.70 6.18
N THR A 30 -11.23 -12.79 4.88
CA THR A 30 -11.42 -14.09 4.22
C THR A 30 -10.10 -14.87 4.16
N LEU A 31 -9.01 -14.23 3.77
CA LEU A 31 -7.68 -14.86 3.75
C LEU A 31 -7.25 -15.31 5.16
N SER A 32 -7.52 -14.51 6.18
CA SER A 32 -7.24 -14.86 7.57
C SER A 32 -7.97 -16.16 7.98
N MET A 33 -9.26 -16.28 7.63
CA MET A 33 -10.03 -17.51 7.88
C MET A 33 -9.45 -18.73 7.14
N VAL A 34 -9.18 -18.57 5.83
CA VAL A 34 -8.65 -19.66 4.99
C VAL A 34 -7.30 -20.15 5.51
N LEU A 35 -6.47 -19.25 6.00
CA LEU A 35 -5.14 -19.56 6.52
C LEU A 35 -5.13 -19.93 8.02
N GLY A 36 -6.28 -20.00 8.68
CA GLY A 36 -6.39 -20.31 10.11
C GLY A 36 -5.67 -19.29 11.00
N LYS A 37 -5.62 -18.02 10.60
CA LYS A 37 -4.98 -16.95 11.38
C LYS A 37 -6.02 -16.22 12.24
N ASN A 38 -5.73 -16.05 13.52
CA ASN A 38 -6.55 -15.22 14.41
C ASN A 38 -6.19 -13.75 14.22
N LEU A 39 -6.75 -13.14 13.16
CA LEU A 39 -6.45 -11.78 12.72
C LEU A 39 -7.74 -11.09 12.31
N ALA A 40 -7.89 -9.83 12.71
CA ALA A 40 -8.96 -8.94 12.28
C ALA A 40 -8.36 -7.77 11.47
N TYR A 41 -8.95 -7.53 10.30
CA TYR A 41 -8.60 -6.41 9.43
C TYR A 41 -9.74 -5.39 9.41
N VAL A 42 -9.43 -4.13 9.75
CA VAL A 42 -10.42 -3.06 9.94
C VAL A 42 -10.04 -1.81 9.13
N PRO A 43 -10.99 -1.14 8.46
CA PRO A 43 -10.74 0.16 7.86
C PRO A 43 -10.83 1.25 8.94
N PHE A 44 -9.90 2.21 8.90
CA PHE A 44 -9.84 3.36 9.80
C PHE A 44 -9.92 4.64 8.99
N HIS A 45 -11.02 5.37 9.12
CA HIS A 45 -11.12 6.72 8.60
C HIS A 45 -10.23 7.65 9.42
N VAL A 46 -9.29 8.32 8.79
CA VAL A 46 -8.38 9.25 9.44
C VAL A 46 -8.67 10.65 8.92
N GLU A 47 -9.03 11.56 9.80
CA GLU A 47 -9.29 12.96 9.47
C GLU A 47 -8.01 13.68 9.01
N ASN A 48 -8.18 14.69 8.15
CA ASN A 48 -7.06 15.51 7.71
C ASN A 48 -6.31 16.13 8.90
N GLY A 49 -4.98 16.06 8.88
CA GLY A 49 -4.13 16.56 9.96
C GLY A 49 -4.00 15.61 11.16
N ARG A 50 -4.59 14.41 11.11
CA ARG A 50 -4.52 13.41 12.21
C ARG A 50 -3.70 12.17 11.84
N LEU A 51 -2.96 12.20 10.73
CA LEU A 51 -2.22 11.04 10.24
C LEU A 51 -1.14 10.57 11.22
N GLU A 52 -0.33 11.50 11.71
CA GLU A 52 0.73 11.23 12.70
C GLU A 52 0.18 10.57 13.96
N ASP A 53 -0.92 11.13 14.52
CA ASP A 53 -1.58 10.56 15.70
C ASP A 53 -2.12 9.14 15.43
N ALA A 54 -2.68 8.92 14.24
CA ALA A 54 -3.19 7.61 13.83
C ALA A 54 -2.07 6.57 13.73
N VAL A 55 -0.92 6.91 13.15
CA VAL A 55 0.25 6.01 13.03
C VAL A 55 0.83 5.70 14.40
N LYS A 56 1.04 6.72 15.25
CA LYS A 56 1.52 6.54 16.64
C LYS A 56 0.54 5.72 17.48
N GLY A 57 -0.77 6.00 17.35
CA GLY A 57 -1.82 5.26 18.04
C GLY A 57 -1.88 3.79 17.62
N ALA A 58 -1.79 3.51 16.34
CA ALA A 58 -1.73 2.15 15.81
C ALA A 58 -0.52 1.38 16.36
N PHE A 59 0.64 2.03 16.46
CA PHE A 59 1.83 1.44 17.07
C PHE A 59 1.61 1.14 18.55
N ALA A 60 1.06 2.09 19.31
CA ALA A 60 0.77 1.92 20.74
C ALA A 60 -0.25 0.82 21.01
N LEU A 61 -1.23 0.64 20.10
CA LEU A 61 -2.25 -0.42 20.15
C LEU A 61 -1.75 -1.78 19.62
N ASN A 62 -0.47 -1.92 19.28
CA ASN A 62 0.12 -3.15 18.77
C ASN A 62 -0.48 -3.66 17.45
N LEU A 63 -0.96 -2.77 16.56
CA LEU A 63 -1.36 -3.21 15.24
C LEU A 63 -0.17 -3.80 14.48
N LEU A 64 -0.39 -4.96 13.82
CA LEU A 64 0.65 -5.67 13.05
C LEU A 64 1.19 -4.87 11.87
N GLY A 65 0.32 -4.08 11.28
CA GLY A 65 0.60 -3.26 10.13
C GLY A 65 -0.65 -2.57 9.63
N LEU A 66 -0.45 -1.67 8.67
CA LEU A 66 -1.51 -0.91 8.05
C LEU A 66 -1.29 -0.86 6.53
N ASN A 67 -2.36 -0.96 5.77
CA ASN A 67 -2.34 -0.41 4.43
C ASN A 67 -2.62 1.09 4.49
N VAL A 68 -2.08 1.83 3.53
CA VAL A 68 -2.27 3.27 3.40
C VAL A 68 -2.86 3.55 2.02
N THR A 69 -3.98 4.28 2.00
CA THR A 69 -4.60 4.70 0.73
C THR A 69 -4.70 6.22 0.65
N VAL A 70 -5.40 6.71 -0.35
CA VAL A 70 -5.62 8.14 -0.59
C VAL A 70 -6.19 8.81 0.68
N PRO A 71 -5.70 10.01 1.02
CA PRO A 71 -4.65 10.80 0.35
C PRO A 71 -3.23 10.55 0.88
N TYR A 72 -3.01 9.67 1.82
CA TYR A 72 -1.91 9.60 2.78
C TYR A 72 -0.65 8.85 2.31
N LYS A 73 -0.61 8.28 1.09
CA LYS A 73 0.52 7.44 0.64
C LYS A 73 1.89 8.15 0.64
N SER A 74 1.93 9.45 0.38
CA SER A 74 3.15 10.25 0.45
C SER A 74 3.33 10.91 1.83
N ASP A 75 2.21 11.31 2.43
CA ASP A 75 2.21 12.09 3.67
C ASP A 75 2.61 11.26 4.89
N VAL A 76 2.46 9.93 4.82
CA VAL A 76 2.82 9.00 5.91
C VAL A 76 4.34 8.81 6.05
N ILE A 77 5.13 9.14 5.03
CA ILE A 77 6.58 8.87 5.01
C ILE A 77 7.33 9.49 6.21
N PRO A 78 7.08 10.75 6.61
CA PRO A 78 7.74 11.34 7.78
C PRO A 78 7.45 10.64 9.11
N ASP A 79 6.34 9.88 9.20
CA ASP A 79 5.91 9.20 10.42
C ASP A 79 6.51 7.79 10.56
N LEU A 80 7.36 7.37 9.62
CA LEU A 80 7.97 6.03 9.58
C LEU A 80 9.35 6.03 10.20
N THR A 81 9.72 4.88 10.78
CA THR A 81 11.07 4.66 11.32
C THR A 81 12.05 4.11 10.29
N ASP A 82 11.54 3.52 9.22
CA ASP A 82 12.34 2.98 8.11
C ASP A 82 11.47 2.94 6.82
N ILE A 83 12.10 2.94 5.66
CA ILE A 83 11.43 2.86 4.37
C ILE A 83 12.18 1.92 3.43
N ASP A 84 11.44 1.13 2.68
CA ASP A 84 12.00 0.30 1.62
C ASP A 84 12.53 1.17 0.47
N PRO A 85 13.69 0.87 -0.12
CA PRO A 85 14.28 1.68 -1.18
C PRO A 85 13.37 1.89 -2.40
N LEU A 86 12.52 0.92 -2.75
CA LEU A 86 11.56 1.10 -3.84
C LEU A 86 10.49 2.12 -3.47
N ALA A 87 9.96 2.04 -2.24
CA ALA A 87 8.95 2.98 -1.76
C ALA A 87 9.52 4.41 -1.65
N GLU A 88 10.77 4.53 -1.22
CA GLU A 88 11.50 5.81 -1.14
C GLU A 88 11.68 6.43 -2.53
N ASN A 89 12.17 5.66 -3.51
CA ASN A 89 12.33 6.12 -4.88
C ASN A 89 11.02 6.56 -5.53
N ILE A 90 9.91 5.84 -5.24
CA ILE A 90 8.57 6.17 -5.71
C ILE A 90 8.05 7.44 -5.02
N GLY A 91 8.41 7.67 -3.76
CA GLY A 91 7.87 8.73 -2.91
C GLY A 91 6.44 8.45 -2.43
N ALA A 92 6.08 7.17 -2.31
CA ALA A 92 4.76 6.74 -1.84
C ALA A 92 4.83 5.38 -1.16
N VAL A 93 4.15 5.26 -0.03
CA VAL A 93 4.01 4.06 0.79
C VAL A 93 2.55 3.64 0.84
N ASN A 94 2.26 2.37 0.58
CA ASN A 94 0.92 1.80 0.70
C ASN A 94 0.81 0.69 1.75
N THR A 95 1.91 0.31 2.37
CA THR A 95 1.94 -0.78 3.34
C THR A 95 2.94 -0.47 4.45
N LEU A 96 2.48 -0.50 5.68
CA LEU A 96 3.27 -0.33 6.90
C LEU A 96 3.40 -1.68 7.60
N VAL A 97 4.61 -2.07 7.91
CA VAL A 97 4.90 -3.29 8.67
C VAL A 97 5.51 -2.89 10.01
N ARG A 98 4.95 -3.42 11.10
CA ARG A 98 5.45 -3.16 12.44
C ARG A 98 6.87 -3.67 12.62
N THR A 99 7.72 -2.84 13.21
CA THR A 99 9.06 -3.15 13.70
C THR A 99 9.12 -3.03 15.23
N GLU A 100 10.28 -3.14 15.83
CA GLU A 100 10.46 -2.93 17.28
C GLU A 100 10.25 -1.47 17.70
N THR A 101 10.57 -0.51 16.81
CA THR A 101 10.61 0.92 17.14
C THR A 101 9.54 1.76 16.43
N GLY A 102 8.75 1.16 15.54
CA GLY A 102 7.75 1.87 14.77
C GLY A 102 7.26 1.06 13.58
N TYR A 103 7.09 1.72 12.43
CA TYR A 103 6.69 1.08 11.19
C TYR A 103 7.74 1.27 10.10
N LYS A 104 7.99 0.21 9.32
CA LYS A 104 8.69 0.27 8.04
C LYS A 104 7.69 0.36 6.90
N GLY A 105 7.92 1.30 5.98
CA GLY A 105 7.06 1.56 4.82
C GLY A 105 7.50 0.80 3.58
N TYR A 106 6.52 0.30 2.83
CA TYR A 106 6.69 -0.41 1.56
C TYR A 106 5.72 0.11 0.51
N ASN A 107 6.06 -0.11 -0.76
CA ASN A 107 5.13 0.06 -1.87
C ASN A 107 4.92 -1.27 -2.58
N THR A 108 3.72 -1.82 -2.49
CA THR A 108 3.31 -3.07 -3.14
C THR A 108 2.51 -2.85 -4.42
N ASP A 109 2.14 -1.59 -4.73
CA ASP A 109 1.36 -1.28 -5.94
C ASP A 109 2.18 -1.56 -7.20
N MET A 110 3.45 -1.16 -7.21
CA MET A 110 4.29 -1.29 -8.40
C MET A 110 4.69 -2.73 -8.71
N PRO A 111 5.16 -3.54 -7.74
CA PRO A 111 5.35 -4.98 -7.96
C PRO A 111 4.07 -5.70 -8.37
N GLY A 112 2.93 -5.33 -7.78
CA GLY A 112 1.62 -5.89 -8.11
C GLY A 112 1.22 -5.58 -9.55
N LEU A 113 1.36 -4.33 -9.98
CA LEU A 113 1.09 -3.92 -11.36
C LEU A 113 1.96 -4.70 -12.36
N TYR A 114 3.27 -4.75 -12.12
CA TYR A 114 4.17 -5.46 -13.01
C TYR A 114 3.86 -6.96 -13.10
N ARG A 115 3.51 -7.58 -11.97
CA ARG A 115 3.08 -8.97 -11.95
C ARG A 115 1.82 -9.19 -12.76
N ALA A 116 0.80 -8.35 -12.60
CA ALA A 116 -0.44 -8.44 -13.38
C ALA A 116 -0.15 -8.29 -14.88
N MET A 117 0.70 -7.34 -15.28
CA MET A 117 1.11 -7.18 -16.68
C MET A 117 1.78 -8.44 -17.23
N CYS A 118 2.65 -9.09 -16.45
CA CYS A 118 3.31 -10.32 -16.86
C CYS A 118 2.30 -11.48 -17.01
N GLU A 119 1.36 -11.61 -16.07
CA GLU A 119 0.30 -12.65 -16.12
C GLU A 119 -0.60 -12.47 -17.34
N ASP A 120 -0.87 -11.23 -17.75
CA ASP A 120 -1.61 -10.89 -18.96
C ASP A 120 -0.76 -10.96 -20.26
N GLY A 121 0.50 -11.37 -20.16
CA GLY A 121 1.39 -11.51 -21.31
C GLY A 121 1.90 -10.20 -21.90
N VAL A 122 1.78 -9.08 -21.17
CA VAL A 122 2.24 -7.77 -21.63
C VAL A 122 3.77 -7.75 -21.63
N LYS A 123 4.36 -7.46 -22.78
CA LYS A 123 5.82 -7.30 -22.93
C LYS A 123 6.21 -5.85 -22.62
N VAL A 124 7.20 -5.69 -21.76
CA VAL A 124 7.73 -4.37 -21.36
C VAL A 124 9.13 -4.16 -21.93
N LYS A 125 9.98 -5.18 -21.86
CA LYS A 125 11.38 -5.09 -22.25
C LYS A 125 11.54 -4.76 -23.74
N GLY A 126 12.21 -3.64 -24.02
CA GLY A 126 12.48 -3.15 -25.40
C GLY A 126 11.34 -2.37 -26.02
N GLU A 127 10.17 -2.33 -25.38
CA GLU A 127 8.98 -1.65 -25.90
C GLU A 127 9.00 -0.15 -25.61
N LYS A 128 8.24 0.60 -26.44
CA LYS A 128 7.86 1.98 -26.13
C LYS A 128 6.53 1.96 -25.39
N VAL A 129 6.44 2.65 -24.27
CA VAL A 129 5.23 2.73 -23.46
C VAL A 129 4.68 4.14 -23.46
N LEU A 130 3.36 4.25 -23.57
CA LEU A 130 2.63 5.51 -23.51
C LEU A 130 1.79 5.55 -22.24
N ILE A 131 2.01 6.58 -21.42
CA ILE A 131 1.28 6.82 -20.18
C ILE A 131 0.34 8.00 -20.41
N LEU A 132 -0.97 7.78 -20.28
CA LEU A 132 -1.99 8.79 -20.43
C LEU A 132 -2.37 9.37 -19.08
N GLY A 133 -1.98 10.62 -18.82
CA GLY A 133 -2.20 11.35 -17.57
C GLY A 133 -0.96 11.37 -16.65
N ALA A 134 -0.76 12.50 -15.96
CA ALA A 134 0.32 12.72 -15.00
C ALA A 134 -0.20 12.74 -13.55
N GLY A 135 -1.17 11.89 -13.22
CA GLY A 135 -1.66 11.72 -11.85
C GLY A 135 -0.60 11.10 -10.92
N GLY A 136 -0.92 11.00 -9.62
CA GLY A 136 0.03 10.59 -8.57
C GLY A 136 0.74 9.24 -8.79
N VAL A 137 0.17 8.35 -9.62
CA VAL A 137 0.76 7.03 -9.93
C VAL A 137 1.67 7.07 -11.17
N ALA A 138 1.50 8.06 -12.06
CA ALA A 138 2.16 8.08 -13.36
C ALA A 138 3.70 8.04 -13.27
N ARG A 139 4.29 8.79 -12.34
CA ARG A 139 5.74 8.79 -12.10
C ARG A 139 6.24 7.41 -11.69
N ALA A 140 5.55 6.76 -10.76
CA ALA A 140 5.92 5.45 -10.27
C ALA A 140 5.82 4.37 -11.36
N VAL A 141 4.76 4.45 -12.19
CA VAL A 141 4.59 3.56 -13.35
C VAL A 141 5.70 3.78 -14.37
N ALA A 142 6.05 5.02 -14.70
CA ALA A 142 7.14 5.31 -15.63
C ALA A 142 8.47 4.74 -15.13
N MET A 143 8.81 4.97 -13.86
CA MET A 143 10.01 4.42 -13.24
C MET A 143 10.04 2.89 -13.26
N LEU A 144 8.91 2.25 -12.90
CA LEU A 144 8.77 0.80 -12.96
C LEU A 144 9.04 0.25 -14.35
N LEU A 145 8.39 0.81 -15.37
CA LEU A 145 8.47 0.30 -16.74
C LEU A 145 9.89 0.48 -17.31
N LEU A 146 10.54 1.59 -16.99
CA LEU A 146 11.96 1.81 -17.38
C LEU A 146 12.89 0.84 -16.66
N ASP A 147 12.70 0.60 -15.35
CA ASP A 147 13.45 -0.40 -14.58
C ASP A 147 13.28 -1.83 -15.17
N LYS A 148 12.10 -2.14 -15.67
CA LYS A 148 11.79 -3.42 -16.34
C LYS A 148 12.25 -3.48 -17.80
N GLY A 149 12.98 -2.47 -18.26
CA GLY A 149 13.66 -2.45 -19.55
C GLY A 149 12.81 -1.94 -20.70
N ALA A 150 11.77 -1.15 -20.45
CA ALA A 150 11.12 -0.37 -21.50
C ALA A 150 12.18 0.53 -22.17
N ARG A 151 12.15 0.60 -23.52
CA ARG A 151 13.09 1.43 -24.29
C ARG A 151 12.81 2.91 -24.09
N GLU A 152 11.56 3.25 -23.92
CA GLU A 152 11.08 4.64 -23.84
C GLU A 152 9.75 4.69 -23.09
N ALA A 153 9.59 5.67 -22.21
CA ALA A 153 8.31 5.99 -21.57
C ALA A 153 7.88 7.41 -21.97
N ILE A 154 6.73 7.52 -22.61
CA ILE A 154 6.17 8.79 -23.08
C ILE A 154 4.97 9.12 -22.19
N LEU A 155 5.01 10.29 -21.55
CA LEU A 155 3.93 10.79 -20.70
C LEU A 155 3.15 11.87 -21.46
N LEU A 156 1.86 11.65 -21.67
CA LEU A 156 0.94 12.65 -22.19
C LEU A 156 0.01 13.15 -21.10
N ASN A 157 -0.03 14.46 -20.93
CA ASN A 157 -0.93 15.13 -19.99
C ASN A 157 -1.52 16.39 -20.63
N ARG A 158 -2.72 16.79 -20.19
CA ARG A 158 -3.30 18.08 -20.56
C ARG A 158 -2.60 19.20 -19.86
#